data_9965e69e530f9abb141172091dca19be
#
_entry.id   9965e69e530f9abb141172091dca19be
#
_cell.length_a   1.000
_cell.length_b   1.000
_cell.length_c   1.000
_cell.angle_alpha   90.00
_cell.angle_beta   90.00
_cell.angle_gamma   90.00
#
_symmetry.space_group_name_H-M   'P 1'
#
loop_
_entity.id
_entity.type
_entity.pdbx_description
1 polymer ?
#
loop_
_entity_poly.entity_id
_entity_poly.type
_entity_poly.pdbx_seq_one_letter_code
_entity_poly.pdbx_strand_id
1 'polypeptide(L)'
;AWERLVDRLLESPRYGERWGRHWLDVAGYSDSEGGQHADRIRPQNWRYRDYVIRSFNEDKPYDRFLLEQLAGDELADYRGPEGISDKVYSNLIATAFLRQSVDGTYANITNFVPDRLEVIDNAIETVGSSLLGLTLHCARCHSHKFDPIPQRDYYRLAATFKGALDEHDWLKPNGDAGSGRYLSVLPESILAKWKTESAAIVAQVDQLRKELAEKRKKRSSELGIAPGELEKKDADFKKAVDSANERIKELEKKKPEPPLVRALWDRGTPSPPSLLKRGSYLTPGR
;
A
#
# COMPACT_ATOMS: atom_id res chain seq x y z
N ALA A 1 21.31 24.48 31.87
CA ALA A 1 19.99 24.90 31.32
C ALA A 1 19.80 24.39 29.89
N TRP A 2 20.78 24.59 29.00
CA TRP A 2 20.70 24.16 27.60
C TRP A 2 20.63 22.64 27.43
N GLU A 3 21.47 21.86 28.12
CA GLU A 3 21.46 20.41 28.10
C GLU A 3 20.06 19.86 28.43
N ARG A 4 19.48 20.31 29.53
CA ARG A 4 18.11 19.88 29.92
C ARG A 4 17.04 20.28 28.91
N LEU A 5 17.23 21.37 28.17
CA LEU A 5 16.32 21.73 27.09
C LEU A 5 16.48 20.78 25.89
N VAL A 6 17.71 20.45 25.52
CA VAL A 6 18.02 19.51 24.43
C VAL A 6 17.48 18.13 24.76
N ASP A 7 17.77 17.61 25.97
CA ASP A 7 17.29 16.31 26.44
C ASP A 7 15.75 16.23 26.37
N ARG A 8 15.07 17.25 26.87
CA ARG A 8 13.60 17.33 26.82
C ARG A 8 13.05 17.33 25.39
N LEU A 9 13.75 17.95 24.44
CA LEU A 9 13.33 17.99 23.04
C LEU A 9 13.58 16.64 22.35
N LEU A 10 14.68 15.98 22.65
CA LEU A 10 15.01 14.64 22.13
C LEU A 10 14.10 13.57 22.70
N GLU A 11 13.71 13.65 23.97
CA GLU A 11 12.76 12.74 24.61
C GLU A 11 11.30 12.95 24.19
N SER A 12 11.01 14.05 23.50
CA SER A 12 9.67 14.36 23.07
C SER A 12 9.21 13.43 21.94
N PRO A 13 8.01 12.83 22.01
CA PRO A 13 7.46 12.04 20.90
C PRO A 13 7.28 12.87 19.60
N ARG A 14 7.30 14.19 19.72
CA ARG A 14 7.28 15.12 18.57
C ARG A 14 8.60 15.17 17.82
N TYR A 15 9.68 14.64 18.40
CA TYR A 15 10.98 14.54 17.72
C TYR A 15 10.87 13.72 16.42
N GLY A 16 10.29 12.52 16.50
CA GLY A 16 10.08 11.65 15.35
C GLY A 16 9.13 12.27 14.31
N GLU A 17 8.07 12.97 14.74
CA GLU A 17 7.18 13.68 13.82
C GLU A 17 7.93 14.79 13.07
N ARG A 18 8.78 15.54 13.77
CA ARG A 18 9.54 16.66 13.19
C ARG A 18 10.64 16.18 12.23
N TRP A 19 11.42 15.17 12.62
CA TRP A 19 12.56 14.70 11.85
C TRP A 19 12.19 13.63 10.83
N GLY A 20 11.23 12.77 11.14
CA GLY A 20 10.68 11.79 10.21
C GLY A 20 10.12 12.43 8.94
N ARG A 21 9.62 13.67 9.02
CA ARG A 21 9.20 14.44 7.84
C ARG A 21 10.30 14.55 6.78
N HIS A 22 11.53 14.80 7.17
CA HIS A 22 12.64 14.92 6.21
C HIS A 22 12.93 13.61 5.50
N TRP A 23 12.81 12.49 6.21
CA TRP A 23 12.93 11.19 5.59
C TRP A 23 11.74 10.88 4.66
N LEU A 24 10.54 11.24 5.06
CA LEU A 24 9.35 11.05 4.23
C LEU A 24 9.42 11.89 2.93
N ASP A 25 9.96 13.11 3.00
CA ASP A 25 10.22 13.94 1.82
C ASP A 25 11.22 13.26 0.87
N VAL A 26 12.31 12.71 1.40
CA VAL A 26 13.33 11.96 0.64
C VAL A 26 12.75 10.68 0.01
N ALA A 27 11.89 9.97 0.73
CA ALA A 27 11.21 8.76 0.24
C ALA A 27 10.13 9.08 -0.82
N GLY A 28 9.72 10.33 -0.98
CA GLY A 28 8.60 10.72 -1.83
C GLY A 28 7.25 10.29 -1.29
N TYR A 29 7.07 10.29 0.05
CA TYR A 29 5.83 9.88 0.70
C TYR A 29 4.63 10.69 0.22
N SER A 30 3.57 9.98 -0.16
CA SER A 30 2.27 10.59 -0.51
C SER A 30 1.13 9.67 -0.08
N ASP A 31 -0.01 10.26 0.28
CA ASP A 31 -1.24 9.52 0.59
C ASP A 31 -2.03 9.11 -0.66
N SER A 32 -1.51 9.45 -1.86
CA SER A 32 -2.07 9.04 -3.15
C SER A 32 -0.99 8.51 -4.10
N GLU A 33 -1.41 7.81 -5.16
CA GLU A 33 -0.49 7.21 -6.13
C GLU A 33 0.13 8.22 -7.10
N GLY A 34 -0.44 9.44 -7.21
CA GLY A 34 0.04 10.49 -8.11
C GLY A 34 -0.24 10.25 -9.59
N GLY A 35 -1.13 9.32 -9.92
CA GLY A 35 -1.45 8.96 -11.30
C GLY A 35 -2.27 10.03 -12.02
N GLN A 36 -1.92 10.35 -13.26
CA GLN A 36 -2.62 11.37 -14.06
C GLN A 36 -4.08 11.01 -14.39
N HIS A 37 -4.37 9.72 -14.58
CA HIS A 37 -5.69 9.24 -14.99
C HIS A 37 -6.53 8.70 -13.82
N ALA A 38 -5.89 8.26 -12.75
CA ALA A 38 -6.55 7.74 -11.56
C ALA A 38 -5.63 7.95 -10.35
N ASP A 39 -5.77 9.10 -9.73
CA ASP A 39 -5.06 9.39 -8.47
C ASP A 39 -5.76 8.69 -7.31
N ARG A 40 -5.33 7.46 -7.02
CA ARG A 40 -5.92 6.63 -5.99
C ARG A 40 -5.29 6.92 -4.65
N ILE A 41 -6.12 6.95 -3.62
CA ILE A 41 -5.68 7.02 -2.23
C ILE A 41 -4.90 5.74 -1.89
N ARG A 42 -3.86 5.90 -1.07
CA ARG A 42 -3.06 4.83 -0.45
C ARG A 42 -3.53 4.58 1.00
N PRO A 43 -4.61 3.85 1.24
CA PRO A 43 -5.30 3.82 2.54
C PRO A 43 -4.43 3.26 3.66
N GLN A 44 -3.41 2.47 3.35
CA GLN A 44 -2.52 1.83 4.34
C GLN A 44 -1.14 2.52 4.44
N ASN A 45 -0.91 3.61 3.69
CA ASN A 45 0.42 4.22 3.60
C ASN A 45 0.86 4.92 4.90
N TRP A 46 -0.10 5.38 5.71
CA TRP A 46 0.16 5.95 7.02
C TRP A 46 0.98 5.02 7.94
N ARG A 47 0.95 3.69 7.72
CA ARG A 47 1.74 2.72 8.49
C ARG A 47 3.24 2.92 8.26
N TYR A 48 3.64 3.24 7.03
CA TYR A 48 5.04 3.56 6.73
C TYR A 48 5.46 4.88 7.38
N ARG A 49 4.63 5.90 7.34
CA ARG A 49 4.88 7.15 8.07
C ARG A 49 5.07 6.90 9.56
N ASP A 50 4.19 6.13 10.17
CA ASP A 50 4.25 5.82 11.60
C ASP A 50 5.48 4.95 11.95
N TYR A 51 5.90 4.04 11.02
CA TYR A 51 7.17 3.33 11.15
C TYR A 51 8.36 4.29 11.18
N VAL A 52 8.40 5.26 10.28
CA VAL A 52 9.47 6.27 10.23
C VAL A 52 9.50 7.08 11.52
N ILE A 53 8.36 7.65 11.94
CA ILE A 53 8.24 8.43 13.17
C ILE A 53 8.74 7.63 14.38
N ARG A 54 8.29 6.39 14.52
CA ARG A 54 8.71 5.50 15.61
C ARG A 54 10.20 5.21 15.56
N SER A 55 10.76 4.95 14.38
CA SER A 55 12.20 4.67 14.23
C SER A 55 13.08 5.85 14.69
N PHE A 56 12.66 7.09 14.44
CA PHE A 56 13.34 8.28 14.94
C PHE A 56 13.19 8.44 16.45
N ASN A 57 12.00 8.19 17.00
CA ASN A 57 11.76 8.29 18.46
C ASN A 57 12.49 7.19 19.26
N GLU A 58 12.72 6.02 18.65
CA GLU A 58 13.45 4.90 19.25
C GLU A 58 14.96 4.99 19.02
N ASP A 59 15.44 6.06 18.39
CA ASP A 59 16.85 6.23 17.99
C ASP A 59 17.40 4.98 17.28
N LYS A 60 16.61 4.44 16.35
CA LYS A 60 16.99 3.23 15.61
C LYS A 60 18.30 3.43 14.88
N PRO A 61 19.29 2.53 15.01
CA PRO A 61 20.55 2.59 14.26
C PRO A 61 20.30 2.73 12.75
N TYR A 62 21.01 3.65 12.12
CA TYR A 62 20.78 4.02 10.71
C TYR A 62 20.98 2.85 9.74
N ASP A 63 21.99 2.02 9.96
CA ASP A 63 22.23 0.79 9.20
C ASP A 63 21.03 -0.17 9.28
N ARG A 64 20.47 -0.34 10.49
CA ARG A 64 19.29 -1.16 10.70
C ARG A 64 18.06 -0.56 10.03
N PHE A 65 17.88 0.75 10.13
CA PHE A 65 16.80 1.48 9.48
C PHE A 65 16.83 1.32 7.96
N LEU A 66 18.02 1.39 7.34
CA LEU A 66 18.17 1.16 5.91
C LEU A 66 17.92 -0.29 5.52
N LEU A 67 18.51 -1.24 6.26
CA LEU A 67 18.34 -2.66 5.98
C LEU A 67 16.86 -3.08 6.00
N GLU A 68 16.09 -2.59 6.97
CA GLU A 68 14.65 -2.87 7.04
C GLU A 68 13.87 -2.31 5.84
N GLN A 69 14.28 -1.18 5.29
CA GLN A 69 13.61 -0.55 4.16
C GLN A 69 13.98 -1.17 2.80
N LEU A 70 15.19 -1.70 2.67
CA LEU A 70 15.65 -2.28 1.41
C LEU A 70 15.37 -3.78 1.31
N ALA A 71 15.41 -4.50 2.42
CA ALA A 71 15.33 -5.97 2.48
C ALA A 71 14.55 -6.48 3.70
N GLY A 72 13.57 -5.71 4.17
CA GLY A 72 12.78 -6.06 5.35
C GLY A 72 12.00 -7.36 5.23
N ASP A 73 11.60 -7.73 4.03
CA ASP A 73 10.93 -8.98 3.70
C ASP A 73 11.86 -10.19 3.74
N GLU A 74 13.16 -10.00 3.60
CA GLU A 74 14.16 -11.07 3.67
C GLU A 74 14.70 -11.32 5.09
N LEU A 75 14.41 -10.43 6.05
CA LEU A 75 14.93 -10.50 7.41
C LEU A 75 14.30 -11.59 8.28
N ALA A 76 13.14 -12.11 7.90
CA ALA A 76 12.45 -13.20 8.58
C ALA A 76 11.39 -13.83 7.66
N ASP A 77 11.11 -15.11 7.88
CA ASP A 77 10.02 -15.79 7.18
C ASP A 77 8.66 -15.23 7.64
N TYR A 78 7.93 -14.65 6.71
CA TYR A 78 6.57 -14.13 6.91
C TYR A 78 5.49 -14.99 6.22
N ARG A 79 5.89 -16.08 5.56
CA ARG A 79 5.00 -16.96 4.78
C ARG A 79 4.56 -18.19 5.57
N GLY A 80 5.05 -18.33 6.81
CA GLY A 80 4.72 -19.45 7.69
C GLY A 80 3.25 -19.43 8.16
N PRO A 81 2.71 -20.60 8.53
CA PRO A 81 1.29 -20.74 8.93
C PRO A 81 0.96 -20.13 10.30
N GLU A 82 1.96 -19.85 11.13
CA GLU A 82 1.80 -19.38 12.51
C GLU A 82 1.54 -17.87 12.66
N GLY A 83 1.41 -17.17 11.52
CA GLY A 83 1.33 -15.70 11.53
C GLY A 83 2.70 -15.05 11.73
N ILE A 84 2.71 -13.74 11.92
CA ILE A 84 3.95 -12.95 12.04
C ILE A 84 4.02 -12.18 13.35
N SER A 85 5.24 -11.96 13.85
CA SER A 85 5.49 -11.09 14.98
C SER A 85 5.37 -9.62 14.59
N ASP A 86 5.19 -8.72 15.59
CA ASP A 86 5.18 -7.27 15.37
C ASP A 86 6.50 -6.77 14.73
N LYS A 87 7.63 -7.43 15.02
CA LYS A 87 8.92 -7.11 14.41
C LYS A 87 8.93 -7.43 12.91
N VAL A 88 8.47 -8.62 12.52
CA VAL A 88 8.37 -9.02 11.11
C VAL A 88 7.40 -8.10 10.38
N TYR A 89 6.26 -7.79 11.00
CA TYR A 89 5.30 -6.83 10.46
C TYR A 89 5.91 -5.44 10.25
N SER A 90 6.69 -4.95 11.22
CA SER A 90 7.41 -3.67 11.11
C SER A 90 8.41 -3.67 9.96
N ASN A 91 9.16 -4.77 9.77
CA ASN A 91 10.09 -4.93 8.66
C ASN A 91 9.38 -4.90 7.30
N LEU A 92 8.22 -5.58 7.18
CA LEU A 92 7.42 -5.54 5.95
C LEU A 92 6.88 -4.13 5.66
N ILE A 93 6.44 -3.38 6.67
CA ILE A 93 6.04 -1.99 6.51
C ILE A 93 7.19 -1.13 6.01
N ALA A 94 8.40 -1.36 6.51
CA ALA A 94 9.58 -0.59 6.12
C ALA A 94 9.88 -0.69 4.62
N THR A 95 9.66 -1.86 3.98
CA THR A 95 9.89 -2.05 2.54
C THR A 95 8.97 -1.19 1.66
N ALA A 96 7.92 -0.59 2.23
CA ALA A 96 7.11 0.39 1.54
C ALA A 96 7.90 1.63 1.07
N PHE A 97 9.11 1.86 1.60
CA PHE A 97 10.06 2.85 1.11
C PHE A 97 10.21 2.81 -0.42
N LEU A 98 10.39 1.62 -0.97
CA LEU A 98 10.58 1.39 -2.41
C LEU A 98 9.28 1.55 -3.23
N ARG A 99 8.15 1.85 -2.57
CA ARG A 99 6.83 2.01 -3.20
C ARG A 99 6.20 3.37 -2.92
N GLN A 100 7.00 4.38 -2.52
CA GLN A 100 6.48 5.72 -2.24
C GLN A 100 6.42 6.60 -3.49
N SER A 101 7.23 6.34 -4.50
CA SER A 101 7.19 7.07 -5.78
C SER A 101 5.83 6.94 -6.49
N VAL A 102 5.59 7.80 -7.46
CA VAL A 102 4.39 7.80 -8.30
C VAL A 102 4.20 6.43 -8.96
N ASP A 103 3.00 5.87 -8.85
CA ASP A 103 2.61 4.62 -9.50
C ASP A 103 1.34 4.83 -10.34
N GLY A 104 1.51 5.14 -11.62
CA GLY A 104 0.42 5.30 -12.59
C GLY A 104 -0.23 3.98 -13.03
N THR A 105 0.35 2.82 -12.67
CA THR A 105 -0.07 1.51 -13.21
C THR A 105 -1.35 0.93 -12.59
N TYR A 106 -2.06 1.71 -11.77
CA TYR A 106 -3.37 1.32 -11.21
C TYR A 106 -4.52 1.33 -12.22
N ALA A 107 -4.37 1.99 -13.36
CA ALA A 107 -5.37 2.00 -14.41
C ALA A 107 -5.00 1.00 -15.52
N ASN A 108 -6.00 0.37 -16.15
CA ASN A 108 -5.76 -0.56 -17.26
C ASN A 108 -5.06 0.09 -18.47
N ILE A 109 -5.31 1.37 -18.70
CA ILE A 109 -4.74 2.15 -19.81
C ILE A 109 -3.30 2.60 -19.57
N THR A 110 -2.77 2.42 -18.37
CA THR A 110 -1.42 2.82 -17.94
C THR A 110 -0.70 1.68 -17.24
N ASN A 111 -0.97 0.43 -17.63
CA ASN A 111 -0.30 -0.74 -17.05
C ASN A 111 0.39 -1.57 -18.15
N PHE A 112 1.15 -0.90 -18.97
CA PHE A 112 1.98 -1.53 -20.00
C PHE A 112 3.45 -1.53 -19.56
N VAL A 113 4.30 -2.26 -20.30
CA VAL A 113 5.74 -2.36 -19.97
C VAL A 113 6.43 -0.99 -19.81
N PRO A 114 6.21 0.01 -20.68
CA PRO A 114 6.79 1.34 -20.47
C PRO A 114 6.43 1.98 -19.13
N ASP A 115 5.14 1.93 -18.76
CA ASP A 115 4.65 2.53 -17.51
C ASP A 115 5.25 1.84 -16.28
N ARG A 116 5.40 0.52 -16.34
CA ARG A 116 6.02 -0.29 -15.29
C ARG A 116 7.51 0.00 -15.14
N LEU A 117 8.21 0.16 -16.25
CA LEU A 117 9.62 0.56 -16.26
C LEU A 117 9.83 1.96 -15.68
N GLU A 118 8.85 2.85 -15.79
CA GLU A 118 8.90 4.17 -15.14
C GLU A 118 8.79 4.04 -13.61
N VAL A 119 7.91 3.19 -13.11
CA VAL A 119 7.82 2.92 -11.67
C VAL A 119 9.11 2.30 -11.11
N ILE A 120 9.72 1.36 -11.85
CA ILE A 120 11.00 0.75 -11.48
C ILE A 120 12.11 1.81 -11.46
N ASP A 121 12.18 2.65 -12.47
CA ASP A 121 13.15 3.73 -12.59
C ASP A 121 13.03 4.73 -11.43
N ASN A 122 11.81 5.13 -11.08
CA ASN A 122 11.55 5.99 -9.94
C ASN A 122 12.00 5.36 -8.60
N ALA A 123 11.80 4.04 -8.42
CA ALA A 123 12.28 3.35 -7.22
C ALA A 123 13.82 3.33 -7.16
N ILE A 124 14.49 3.07 -8.28
CA ILE A 124 15.95 3.08 -8.40
C ILE A 124 16.51 4.48 -8.15
N GLU A 125 15.88 5.51 -8.72
CA GLU A 125 16.29 6.91 -8.51
C GLU A 125 16.11 7.32 -7.04
N THR A 126 15.03 6.87 -6.38
CA THR A 126 14.83 7.10 -4.94
C THR A 126 15.98 6.47 -4.13
N VAL A 127 16.37 5.23 -4.41
CA VAL A 127 17.51 4.58 -3.75
C VAL A 127 18.83 5.33 -4.06
N GLY A 128 19.07 5.66 -5.32
CA GLY A 128 20.29 6.37 -5.74
C GLY A 128 20.43 7.73 -5.08
N SER A 129 19.40 8.55 -5.14
CA SER A 129 19.42 9.91 -4.62
C SER A 129 19.41 9.99 -3.10
N SER A 130 18.58 9.15 -2.44
CA SER A 130 18.40 9.20 -0.99
C SER A 130 19.53 8.53 -0.20
N LEU A 131 20.10 7.44 -0.71
CA LEU A 131 21.07 6.61 0.04
C LEU A 131 22.50 6.81 -0.45
N LEU A 132 22.69 7.04 -1.75
CA LEU A 132 24.00 7.13 -2.36
C LEU A 132 24.40 8.57 -2.75
N GLY A 133 23.44 9.50 -2.76
CA GLY A 133 23.65 10.87 -3.25
C GLY A 133 23.97 10.91 -4.76
N LEU A 134 23.49 9.91 -5.52
CA LEU A 134 23.72 9.76 -6.95
C LEU A 134 22.41 9.90 -7.73
N THR A 135 22.46 10.53 -8.89
CA THR A 135 21.35 10.56 -9.85
C THR A 135 21.54 9.45 -10.86
N LEU A 136 20.68 8.44 -10.83
CA LEU A 136 20.83 7.22 -11.64
C LEU A 136 19.99 7.24 -12.92
N HIS A 137 18.99 8.09 -12.99
CA HIS A 137 18.01 8.14 -14.09
C HIS A 137 18.64 8.22 -15.48
N CYS A 138 19.71 9.04 -15.65
CA CYS A 138 20.40 9.15 -16.93
C CYS A 138 21.02 7.82 -17.39
N ALA A 139 21.47 6.98 -16.44
CA ALA A 139 22.12 5.70 -16.73
C ALA A 139 21.16 4.64 -17.28
N ARG A 140 19.86 4.86 -17.22
CA ARG A 140 18.85 4.01 -17.87
C ARG A 140 19.04 3.96 -19.40
N CYS A 141 19.38 5.08 -20.03
CA CYS A 141 19.44 5.19 -21.48
C CYS A 141 20.87 5.14 -22.07
N HIS A 142 21.85 5.64 -21.32
CA HIS A 142 23.27 5.69 -21.71
C HIS A 142 24.12 5.75 -20.45
N SER A 143 25.42 5.49 -20.54
CA SER A 143 26.33 5.69 -19.39
C SER A 143 26.25 7.12 -18.89
N HIS A 144 26.27 7.31 -17.56
CA HIS A 144 26.10 8.62 -16.93
C HIS A 144 27.16 9.61 -17.47
N LYS A 145 26.77 10.86 -17.69
CA LYS A 145 27.66 11.83 -18.37
C LYS A 145 28.82 12.28 -17.50
N PHE A 146 28.59 12.43 -16.21
CA PHE A 146 29.55 13.03 -15.28
C PHE A 146 30.16 12.00 -14.32
N ASP A 147 29.34 11.08 -13.81
CA ASP A 147 29.74 10.06 -12.86
C ASP A 147 30.17 8.77 -13.58
N PRO A 148 31.08 7.97 -13.01
CA PRO A 148 31.56 6.73 -13.60
C PRO A 148 30.51 5.59 -13.47
N ILE A 149 29.29 5.85 -13.89
CA ILE A 149 28.15 4.91 -13.81
C ILE A 149 27.82 4.44 -15.23
N PRO A 150 28.29 3.25 -15.65
CA PRO A 150 27.92 2.67 -16.94
C PRO A 150 26.44 2.27 -16.95
N GLN A 151 25.82 2.33 -18.12
CA GLN A 151 24.44 1.90 -18.31
C GLN A 151 24.18 0.49 -17.75
N ARG A 152 25.11 -0.43 -17.91
CA ARG A 152 24.97 -1.80 -17.39
C ARG A 152 24.82 -1.88 -15.87
N ASP A 153 25.40 -0.93 -15.11
CA ASP A 153 25.32 -0.95 -13.66
C ASP A 153 23.96 -0.45 -13.16
N TYR A 154 23.32 0.44 -13.90
CA TYR A 154 21.90 0.75 -13.69
C TYR A 154 21.03 -0.52 -13.80
N TYR A 155 21.20 -1.30 -14.87
CA TYR A 155 20.41 -2.53 -15.04
C TYR A 155 20.80 -3.66 -14.07
N ARG A 156 22.03 -3.67 -13.57
CA ARG A 156 22.43 -4.56 -12.47
C ARG A 156 21.71 -4.21 -11.17
N LEU A 157 21.65 -2.92 -10.85
CA LEU A 157 20.88 -2.45 -9.69
C LEU A 157 19.39 -2.73 -9.88
N ALA A 158 18.82 -2.46 -11.05
CA ALA A 158 17.44 -2.80 -11.36
C ALA A 158 17.15 -4.30 -11.18
N ALA A 159 18.08 -5.17 -11.56
CA ALA A 159 17.96 -6.62 -11.43
C ALA A 159 17.87 -7.09 -9.98
N THR A 160 18.43 -6.36 -9.00
CA THR A 160 18.30 -6.70 -7.58
C THR A 160 16.85 -6.58 -7.06
N PHE A 161 16.05 -5.71 -7.66
CA PHE A 161 14.64 -5.53 -7.30
C PHE A 161 13.68 -6.33 -8.18
N LYS A 162 14.18 -7.09 -9.14
CA LYS A 162 13.35 -7.72 -10.17
C LYS A 162 12.45 -8.83 -9.62
N GLY A 163 12.81 -9.46 -8.52
CA GLY A 163 11.94 -10.41 -7.81
C GLY A 163 10.61 -9.79 -7.34
N ALA A 164 10.66 -8.52 -6.99
CA ALA A 164 9.49 -7.76 -6.52
C ALA A 164 8.88 -6.85 -7.60
N LEU A 165 9.71 -6.27 -8.46
CA LEU A 165 9.33 -5.30 -9.50
C LEU A 165 9.74 -5.82 -10.89
N ASP A 166 8.99 -6.79 -11.42
CA ASP A 166 9.19 -7.35 -12.75
C ASP A 166 8.21 -6.75 -13.75
N GLU A 167 8.72 -6.07 -14.78
CA GLU A 167 7.92 -5.44 -15.83
C GLU A 167 7.09 -6.43 -16.66
N HIS A 168 7.44 -7.71 -16.65
CA HIS A 168 6.72 -8.79 -17.34
C HIS A 168 5.75 -9.56 -16.43
N ASP A 169 5.95 -9.51 -15.11
CA ASP A 169 5.02 -10.02 -14.09
C ASP A 169 4.62 -8.90 -13.14
N TRP A 170 3.67 -8.07 -13.53
CA TRP A 170 3.33 -6.85 -12.84
C TRP A 170 2.08 -6.95 -11.95
N LEU A 171 1.92 -5.94 -11.13
CA LEU A 171 0.80 -5.73 -10.24
C LEU A 171 -0.48 -5.46 -11.02
N LYS A 172 -1.57 -6.14 -10.67
CA LYS A 172 -2.86 -5.95 -11.37
C LYS A 172 -3.41 -4.54 -11.12
N PRO A 173 -3.99 -3.90 -12.15
CA PRO A 173 -4.70 -2.65 -11.97
C PRO A 173 -5.85 -2.80 -10.98
N ASN A 174 -6.16 -1.74 -10.25
CA ASN A 174 -7.27 -1.71 -9.29
C ASN A 174 -7.24 -2.83 -8.23
N GLY A 175 -6.06 -3.39 -7.99
CA GLY A 175 -5.92 -4.58 -7.17
C GLY A 175 -5.88 -4.30 -5.66
N ASP A 176 -6.36 -5.28 -4.93
CA ASP A 176 -6.21 -5.46 -3.49
C ASP A 176 -5.09 -6.48 -3.16
N ALA A 177 -5.18 -7.15 -2.03
CA ALA A 177 -4.24 -8.20 -1.62
C ALA A 177 -4.01 -9.28 -2.67
N GLY A 178 -5.03 -9.64 -3.45
CA GLY A 178 -4.93 -10.65 -4.51
C GLY A 178 -4.20 -10.18 -5.77
N SER A 179 -3.88 -8.90 -5.86
CA SER A 179 -3.20 -8.29 -7.03
C SER A 179 -1.68 -8.27 -6.91
N GLY A 180 -1.13 -8.64 -5.76
CA GLY A 180 0.28 -8.45 -5.43
C GLY A 180 0.66 -7.02 -5.04
N ARG A 181 -0.32 -6.11 -4.88
CA ARG A 181 -0.08 -4.73 -4.43
C ARG A 181 -0.01 -4.59 -2.91
N TYR A 182 -0.64 -5.49 -2.19
CA TYR A 182 -0.71 -5.52 -0.74
C TYR A 182 -0.54 -6.93 -0.21
N LEU A 183 0.10 -7.06 0.95
CA LEU A 183 0.15 -8.29 1.72
C LEU A 183 -1.00 -8.32 2.74
N SER A 184 -1.60 -9.49 2.89
CA SER A 184 -2.60 -9.79 3.93
C SER A 184 -2.01 -10.47 5.17
N VAL A 185 -0.69 -10.54 5.27
CA VAL A 185 0.02 -11.17 6.40
C VAL A 185 0.14 -10.18 7.54
N LEU A 186 -0.40 -10.53 8.69
CA LEU A 186 -0.60 -9.62 9.82
C LEU A 186 -0.35 -10.31 11.16
N PRO A 187 0.11 -9.58 12.18
CA PRO A 187 0.09 -10.05 13.55
C PRO A 187 -1.32 -10.42 14.01
N GLU A 188 -1.44 -11.46 14.82
CA GLU A 188 -2.75 -11.93 15.32
C GLU A 188 -3.49 -10.83 16.11
N SER A 189 -2.75 -9.98 16.84
CA SER A 189 -3.31 -8.84 17.57
C SER A 189 -4.08 -7.87 16.68
N ILE A 190 -3.54 -7.54 15.51
CA ILE A 190 -4.17 -6.65 14.53
C ILE A 190 -5.36 -7.35 13.86
N LEU A 191 -5.17 -8.62 13.51
CA LEU A 191 -6.20 -9.41 12.84
C LEU A 191 -7.41 -9.65 13.74
N ALA A 192 -7.20 -10.00 15.00
CA ALA A 192 -8.26 -10.21 15.99
C ALA A 192 -9.06 -8.93 16.23
N LYS A 193 -8.38 -7.80 16.40
CA LYS A 193 -9.04 -6.49 16.55
C LYS A 193 -9.94 -6.18 15.34
N TRP A 194 -9.41 -6.29 14.14
CA TRP A 194 -10.16 -6.03 12.91
C TRP A 194 -11.36 -6.99 12.73
N LYS A 195 -11.16 -8.29 13.02
CA LYS A 195 -12.25 -9.29 12.97
C LYS A 195 -13.38 -8.91 13.93
N THR A 196 -13.05 -8.52 15.17
CA THR A 196 -14.03 -8.14 16.19
C THR A 196 -14.81 -6.88 15.77
N GLU A 197 -14.11 -5.84 15.35
CA GLU A 197 -14.74 -4.58 14.90
C GLU A 197 -15.60 -4.78 13.65
N SER A 198 -15.11 -5.56 12.68
CA SER A 198 -15.85 -5.88 11.45
C SER A 198 -17.08 -6.72 11.74
N ALA A 199 -16.98 -7.76 12.60
CA ALA A 199 -18.08 -8.63 12.96
C ALA A 199 -19.22 -7.87 13.64
N ALA A 200 -18.92 -6.91 14.50
CA ALA A 200 -19.92 -6.06 15.16
C ALA A 200 -20.76 -5.27 14.16
N ILE A 201 -20.12 -4.71 13.13
CA ILE A 201 -20.82 -3.95 12.08
C ILE A 201 -21.62 -4.87 11.17
N VAL A 202 -21.05 -6.01 10.77
CA VAL A 202 -21.74 -7.02 9.95
C VAL A 202 -23.00 -7.51 10.67
N ALA A 203 -22.92 -7.83 11.97
CA ALA A 203 -24.07 -8.24 12.76
C ALA A 203 -25.19 -7.18 12.77
N GLN A 204 -24.86 -5.89 12.91
CA GLN A 204 -25.85 -4.81 12.86
C GLN A 204 -26.50 -4.69 11.47
N VAL A 205 -25.73 -4.81 10.40
CA VAL A 205 -26.25 -4.79 9.02
C VAL A 205 -27.17 -5.98 8.77
N ASP A 206 -26.78 -7.18 9.19
CA ASP A 206 -27.59 -8.39 9.02
C ASP A 206 -28.88 -8.32 9.83
N GLN A 207 -28.86 -7.74 11.02
CA GLN A 207 -30.04 -7.50 11.82
C GLN A 207 -31.02 -6.55 11.09
N LEU A 208 -30.55 -5.42 10.55
CA LEU A 208 -31.37 -4.50 9.77
C LEU A 208 -31.98 -5.16 8.53
N ARG A 209 -31.20 -5.98 7.83
CA ARG A 209 -31.68 -6.75 6.66
C ARG A 209 -32.76 -7.77 7.04
N LYS A 210 -32.62 -8.46 8.17
CA LYS A 210 -33.63 -9.38 8.70
C LYS A 210 -34.91 -8.65 9.06
N GLU A 211 -34.81 -7.56 9.82
CA GLU A 211 -35.98 -6.75 10.19
C GLU A 211 -36.73 -6.21 8.96
N LEU A 212 -35.98 -5.77 7.94
CA LEU A 212 -36.58 -5.31 6.69
C LEU A 212 -37.28 -6.45 5.94
N ALA A 213 -36.70 -7.66 5.93
CA ALA A 213 -37.30 -8.83 5.30
C ALA A 213 -38.58 -9.27 6.03
N GLU A 214 -38.60 -9.22 7.35
CA GLU A 214 -39.80 -9.52 8.16
C GLU A 214 -40.91 -8.48 7.93
N LYS A 215 -40.56 -7.20 7.95
CA LYS A 215 -41.49 -6.10 7.62
C LYS A 215 -42.07 -6.27 6.21
N ARG A 216 -41.24 -6.68 5.22
CA ARG A 216 -41.69 -6.95 3.86
C ARG A 216 -42.67 -8.10 3.79
N LYS A 217 -42.41 -9.21 4.48
CA LYS A 217 -43.31 -10.35 4.57
C LYS A 217 -44.69 -9.95 5.20
N LYS A 218 -44.63 -9.29 6.34
CA LYS A 218 -45.84 -8.85 7.05
C LYS A 218 -46.69 -7.92 6.20
N ARG A 219 -46.08 -6.91 5.61
CA ARG A 219 -46.79 -5.91 4.80
C ARG A 219 -47.35 -6.49 3.51
N SER A 220 -46.63 -7.45 2.90
CA SER A 220 -47.08 -8.21 1.74
C SER A 220 -48.37 -9.01 2.05
N SER A 221 -48.40 -9.66 3.21
CA SER A 221 -49.60 -10.42 3.65
C SER A 221 -50.76 -9.52 3.99
N GLU A 222 -50.53 -8.37 4.63
CA GLU A 222 -51.59 -7.40 5.02
C GLU A 222 -52.26 -6.77 3.80
N LEU A 223 -51.49 -6.47 2.76
CA LEU A 223 -52.01 -5.75 1.58
C LEU A 223 -52.34 -6.66 0.40
N GLY A 224 -52.00 -7.97 0.48
CA GLY A 224 -52.20 -8.90 -0.63
C GLY A 224 -51.34 -8.57 -1.86
N ILE A 225 -50.23 -7.82 -1.66
CA ILE A 225 -49.32 -7.37 -2.72
C ILE A 225 -48.10 -8.29 -2.73
N ALA A 226 -47.64 -8.72 -3.92
CA ALA A 226 -46.43 -9.52 -4.05
C ALA A 226 -45.22 -8.74 -3.49
N PRO A 227 -44.28 -9.43 -2.75
CA PRO A 227 -43.17 -8.75 -2.08
C PRO A 227 -42.28 -7.90 -2.99
N GLY A 228 -42.14 -8.24 -4.27
CA GLY A 228 -41.39 -7.46 -5.26
C GLY A 228 -42.06 -6.22 -5.80
N GLU A 229 -43.39 -6.06 -5.56
CA GLU A 229 -44.17 -4.90 -5.99
C GLU A 229 -44.48 -3.92 -4.86
N LEU A 230 -44.21 -4.30 -3.61
CA LEU A 230 -44.50 -3.48 -2.43
C LEU A 230 -43.90 -2.08 -2.51
N GLU A 231 -42.63 -1.95 -2.88
CA GLU A 231 -41.95 -0.66 -2.99
C GLU A 231 -42.57 0.29 -4.06
N LYS A 232 -43.24 -0.29 -5.06
CA LYS A 232 -43.93 0.47 -6.12
C LYS A 232 -45.34 0.88 -5.72
N LYS A 233 -46.02 0.08 -4.89
CA LYS A 233 -47.42 0.22 -4.57
C LYS A 233 -47.72 0.78 -3.17
N ASP A 234 -46.70 0.75 -2.28
CA ASP A 234 -46.79 1.23 -0.89
C ASP A 234 -45.70 2.27 -0.62
N ALA A 235 -46.05 3.54 -0.64
CA ALA A 235 -45.15 4.66 -0.45
C ALA A 235 -44.52 4.70 0.97
N ASP A 236 -45.27 4.23 1.99
CA ASP A 236 -44.76 4.19 3.36
C ASP A 236 -43.74 3.06 3.55
N PHE A 237 -44.00 1.91 2.93
CA PHE A 237 -43.03 0.81 2.90
C PHE A 237 -41.75 1.23 2.15
N LYS A 238 -41.88 1.94 1.02
CA LYS A 238 -40.75 2.48 0.28
C LYS A 238 -39.88 3.39 1.14
N LYS A 239 -40.48 4.34 1.87
CA LYS A 239 -39.72 5.20 2.80
C LYS A 239 -38.98 4.40 3.88
N ALA A 240 -39.62 3.34 4.40
CA ALA A 240 -38.96 2.48 5.38
C ALA A 240 -37.74 1.71 4.77
N VAL A 241 -37.84 1.27 3.51
CA VAL A 241 -36.74 0.64 2.77
C VAL A 241 -35.59 1.62 2.53
N ASP A 242 -35.91 2.83 2.06
CA ASP A 242 -34.92 3.87 1.78
C ASP A 242 -34.18 4.26 3.06
N SER A 243 -34.88 4.48 4.17
CA SER A 243 -34.26 4.77 5.47
C SER A 243 -33.38 3.63 5.98
N ALA A 244 -33.82 2.37 5.83
CA ALA A 244 -33.01 1.21 6.22
C ALA A 244 -31.75 1.09 5.34
N ASN A 245 -31.85 1.32 4.05
CA ASN A 245 -30.71 1.30 3.12
C ASN A 245 -29.70 2.43 3.41
N GLU A 246 -30.18 3.63 3.74
CA GLU A 246 -29.29 4.72 4.18
C GLU A 246 -28.54 4.32 5.45
N ARG A 247 -29.24 3.74 6.43
CA ARG A 247 -28.61 3.27 7.67
C ARG A 247 -27.58 2.17 7.42
N ILE A 248 -27.88 1.20 6.56
CA ILE A 248 -26.95 0.15 6.16
C ILE A 248 -25.73 0.78 5.50
N LYS A 249 -25.90 1.71 4.58
CA LYS A 249 -24.80 2.41 3.89
C LYS A 249 -23.91 3.19 4.87
N GLU A 250 -24.50 3.82 5.88
CA GLU A 250 -23.73 4.50 6.94
C GLU A 250 -22.92 3.52 7.79
N LEU A 251 -23.49 2.36 8.13
CA LEU A 251 -22.79 1.31 8.86
C LEU A 251 -21.65 0.70 8.02
N GLU A 252 -21.91 0.40 6.76
CA GLU A 252 -20.91 -0.13 5.83
C GLU A 252 -19.72 0.84 5.64
N LYS A 253 -19.98 2.16 5.63
CA LYS A 253 -18.92 3.18 5.62
C LYS A 253 -18.06 3.19 6.89
N LYS A 254 -18.60 2.74 8.02
CA LYS A 254 -17.87 2.65 9.30
C LYS A 254 -17.12 1.34 9.45
N LYS A 255 -17.34 0.37 8.56
CA LYS A 255 -16.61 -0.90 8.59
C LYS A 255 -15.12 -0.63 8.35
N PRO A 256 -14.24 -1.09 9.26
CA PRO A 256 -12.82 -0.89 9.07
C PRO A 256 -12.35 -1.63 7.82
N GLU A 257 -11.53 -0.96 7.02
CA GLU A 257 -10.90 -1.60 5.86
C GLU A 257 -10.03 -2.79 6.31
N PRO A 258 -9.90 -3.84 5.46
CA PRO A 258 -8.99 -4.92 5.74
C PRO A 258 -7.59 -4.37 6.02
N PRO A 259 -6.94 -4.80 7.10
CA PRO A 259 -5.61 -4.29 7.45
C PRO A 259 -4.55 -4.92 6.54
N LEU A 260 -4.37 -4.36 5.35
CA LEU A 260 -3.38 -4.77 4.37
C LEU A 260 -2.05 -4.03 4.59
N VAL A 261 -0.94 -4.62 4.13
CA VAL A 261 0.39 -3.99 4.17
C VAL A 261 0.82 -3.63 2.76
N ARG A 262 1.13 -2.35 2.55
CA ARG A 262 1.79 -1.89 1.34
C ARG A 262 3.30 -2.17 1.50
N ALA A 263 3.71 -3.38 1.19
CA ALA A 263 5.10 -3.80 1.24
C ALA A 263 5.68 -3.97 -0.17
N LEU A 264 6.99 -4.09 -0.26
CA LEU A 264 7.66 -4.71 -1.39
C LEU A 264 8.14 -6.09 -0.95
N TRP A 265 8.01 -7.10 -1.81
CA TRP A 265 8.45 -8.46 -1.53
C TRP A 265 8.64 -9.24 -2.83
N ASP A 266 9.48 -10.25 -2.78
CA ASP A 266 9.66 -11.16 -3.91
C ASP A 266 8.41 -11.99 -4.17
N ARG A 267 7.91 -11.94 -5.42
CA ARG A 267 6.64 -12.55 -5.84
C ARG A 267 6.81 -13.89 -6.56
N GLY A 268 8.05 -14.26 -6.88
CA GLY A 268 8.36 -15.50 -7.58
C GLY A 268 9.67 -15.43 -8.36
N THR A 269 9.83 -16.31 -9.35
CA THR A 269 11.00 -16.30 -10.23
C THR A 269 10.92 -15.13 -11.19
N PRO A 270 11.87 -14.17 -11.13
CA PRO A 270 11.85 -13.01 -12.01
C PRO A 270 12.15 -13.42 -13.46
N SER A 271 11.64 -12.62 -14.40
CA SER A 271 12.02 -12.72 -15.80
C SER A 271 13.52 -12.38 -15.98
N PRO A 272 14.20 -12.92 -17.02
CA PRO A 272 15.62 -12.64 -17.22
C PRO A 272 15.90 -11.14 -17.34
N PRO A 273 16.89 -10.59 -16.61
CA PRO A 273 17.24 -9.18 -16.72
C PRO A 273 17.90 -8.92 -18.09
N SER A 274 17.58 -7.78 -18.67
CA SER A 274 18.12 -7.35 -19.94
C SER A 274 18.56 -5.89 -19.88
N LEU A 275 19.69 -5.57 -20.53
CA LEU A 275 20.05 -4.19 -20.79
C LEU A 275 19.19 -3.64 -21.93
N LEU A 276 18.44 -2.57 -21.68
CA LEU A 276 17.60 -1.96 -22.70
C LEU A 276 18.40 -0.91 -23.48
N LYS A 277 18.69 -1.16 -24.74
CA LYS A 277 19.44 -0.22 -25.58
C LYS A 277 18.71 1.11 -25.67
N ARG A 278 19.37 2.19 -25.26
CA ARG A 278 18.78 3.53 -25.18
C ARG A 278 17.52 3.59 -24.31
N GLY A 279 17.41 2.72 -23.30
CA GLY A 279 16.23 2.62 -22.44
C GLY A 279 14.97 2.04 -23.09
N SER A 280 15.06 1.55 -24.32
CA SER A 280 13.91 1.03 -25.07
C SER A 280 13.66 -0.46 -24.79
N TYR A 281 12.48 -0.78 -24.26
CA TYR A 281 12.05 -2.17 -24.00
C TYR A 281 11.89 -2.99 -25.30
N LEU A 282 11.78 -2.33 -26.45
CA LEU A 282 11.69 -2.98 -27.75
C LEU A 282 13.06 -3.47 -28.28
N THR A 283 14.15 -3.04 -27.65
CA THR A 283 15.50 -3.38 -28.09
C THR A 283 16.35 -3.91 -26.91
N PRO A 284 15.95 -5.06 -26.33
CA PRO A 284 16.74 -5.68 -25.27
C PRO A 284 18.12 -6.09 -25.83
N GLY A 285 19.16 -5.78 -25.05
CA GLY A 285 20.54 -6.20 -25.27
C GLY A 285 20.90 -7.41 -24.42
N ARG A 286 22.07 -7.97 -24.66
CA ARG A 286 22.67 -9.01 -23.83
C ARG A 286 23.52 -8.39 -22.73
#